data_464b4a66fdef24de1610bd8bdda89d65
#
_entry.id   464b4a66fdef24de1610bd8bdda89d65
#
_cell.length_a   1.000
_cell.length_b   1.000
_cell.length_c   1.000
_cell.angle_alpha   90.00
_cell.angle_beta   90.00
_cell.angle_gamma   90.00
#
_symmetry.space_group_name_H-M   'P 1'
#
loop_
_entity.id
_entity.type
_entity.pdbx_description
1 polymer ?
#
loop_
_entity_poly.entity_id
_entity_poly.type
_entity_poly.pdbx_seq_one_letter_code
_entity_poly.pdbx_strand_id
1 'polypeptide(L)'
;MKKKNFLAIILILLISIVGVGCNRGEKSVRTLRVYNWQDYIDEGLDDNGEKVTTSVMEEWAADYKKRTGEDVEFVYNTFETNEYMLNVLKTGSEHYDLVCPSDYYIQKMISEDMLEKYEYDEKNGYKNVPNFNDYGSPFVKNIFESYETLNKETNESLTWANYAIPYMWGTMGFVYDMDKVAFEDVSTWDILWNEKYAKQSTAKNSVHDTYVAGAMHVYKDELLALKNQFEASDKTQEDKDYYNEKITEIMNRFDDETISLVEDALIEMKNNFYGFEVDNGKTDILGGTITINFAWGGDAVYSMDTADEDGNVTLGYAIPEEGSNVFFDGWVMPKGADVELAEDFLNFMCRPDIAARNMGFIGYTSSIAGNEIWELINEWYAVSDDEEGYPVDLSYFFKGTIDQEYLTDGKAIITVYERGRQFDAQYPTADVLLRCGVMKDFGEQNDAVLLMWENVKCGEIGGWLWVGFVMVLVVAGVFIAYQIKLNNKKKRRRRFSKWN
;
A
#
# COMPACT_ATOMS: atom_id res chain seq x y z
N MET A 1 21.59 -42.22 -57.64
CA MET A 1 20.99 -41.40 -56.60
C MET A 1 21.40 -41.74 -55.17
N LYS A 2 22.17 -42.78 -54.88
CA LYS A 2 22.51 -43.17 -53.46
C LYS A 2 23.83 -42.56 -52.90
N LYS A 3 24.69 -41.97 -53.69
CA LYS A 3 25.98 -41.39 -53.24
C LYS A 3 25.87 -39.89 -52.84
N LYS A 4 24.90 -39.13 -53.35
CA LYS A 4 24.72 -37.72 -52.99
C LYS A 4 24.06 -37.50 -51.61
N ASN A 5 23.19 -38.43 -51.17
CA ASN A 5 22.56 -38.37 -49.89
C ASN A 5 23.47 -38.75 -48.71
N PHE A 6 24.50 -39.59 -48.99
CA PHE A 6 25.46 -39.99 -47.95
C PHE A 6 26.49 -38.87 -47.66
N LEU A 7 26.86 -38.05 -48.66
CA LEU A 7 27.71 -36.88 -48.45
C LEU A 7 26.99 -35.76 -47.71
N ALA A 8 25.68 -35.61 -47.94
CA ALA A 8 24.87 -34.62 -47.24
C ALA A 8 24.68 -34.95 -45.73
N ILE A 9 24.55 -36.24 -45.40
CA ILE A 9 24.43 -36.70 -44.00
C ILE A 9 25.78 -36.56 -43.25
N ILE A 10 26.93 -36.82 -43.92
CA ILE A 10 28.25 -36.60 -43.32
C ILE A 10 28.53 -35.09 -43.13
N LEU A 11 28.06 -34.23 -44.03
CA LEU A 11 28.23 -32.78 -43.90
C LEU A 11 27.35 -32.20 -42.77
N ILE A 12 26.14 -32.73 -42.55
CA ILE A 12 25.27 -32.37 -41.43
C ILE A 12 25.84 -32.89 -40.11
N LEU A 13 26.45 -34.07 -40.05
CA LEU A 13 27.12 -34.58 -38.86
C LEU A 13 28.44 -33.86 -38.55
N LEU A 14 29.17 -33.36 -39.55
CA LEU A 14 30.35 -32.54 -39.33
C LEU A 14 30.03 -31.11 -38.89
N ILE A 15 28.89 -30.55 -39.30
CA ILE A 15 28.41 -29.23 -38.80
C ILE A 15 27.91 -29.36 -37.37
N SER A 16 27.32 -30.49 -36.96
CA SER A 16 26.91 -30.71 -35.57
C SER A 16 28.09 -31.00 -34.61
N ILE A 17 29.27 -31.39 -35.10
CA ILE A 17 30.47 -31.60 -34.26
C ILE A 17 31.31 -30.32 -34.14
N VAL A 18 31.20 -29.36 -35.07
CA VAL A 18 31.86 -28.04 -34.95
C VAL A 18 31.08 -27.05 -34.07
N GLY A 19 29.81 -27.35 -33.80
CA GLY A 19 28.96 -26.57 -32.88
C GLY A 19 29.16 -26.87 -31.39
N VAL A 20 30.02 -27.81 -31.00
CA VAL A 20 30.29 -28.19 -29.58
C VAL A 20 31.66 -27.70 -29.10
N GLY A 21 32.29 -26.79 -29.82
CA GLY A 21 33.58 -26.22 -29.44
C GLY A 21 33.51 -24.72 -29.16
N CYS A 22 33.58 -24.36 -27.89
CA CYS A 22 33.64 -23.01 -27.29
C CYS A 22 32.29 -22.41 -26.90
N ASN A 23 31.54 -23.07 -26.06
CA ASN A 23 30.86 -22.33 -25.01
C ASN A 23 31.92 -22.06 -23.89
N ARG A 24 32.73 -21.04 -24.06
CA ARG A 24 33.13 -20.23 -22.91
C ARG A 24 31.83 -19.75 -22.35
N GLY A 25 31.42 -20.28 -21.19
CA GLY A 25 30.20 -19.84 -20.52
C GLY A 25 30.20 -18.32 -20.41
N GLU A 26 29.42 -17.68 -21.25
CA GLU A 26 28.87 -16.40 -20.85
C GLU A 26 28.16 -16.70 -19.53
N LYS A 27 28.71 -16.23 -18.41
CA LYS A 27 27.97 -16.23 -17.16
C LYS A 27 26.66 -15.55 -17.52
N SER A 28 25.55 -16.27 -17.38
CA SER A 28 24.23 -15.63 -17.55
C SER A 28 24.16 -14.48 -16.56
N VAL A 29 23.91 -13.28 -17.05
CA VAL A 29 23.72 -12.11 -16.20
C VAL A 29 22.54 -12.40 -15.30
N ARG A 30 22.72 -12.26 -13.97
CA ARG A 30 21.62 -12.41 -12.99
C ARG A 30 20.66 -11.25 -13.19
N THR A 31 19.38 -11.51 -13.01
CA THR A 31 18.33 -10.50 -13.16
C THR A 31 17.50 -10.42 -11.88
N LEU A 32 17.50 -9.29 -11.22
CA LEU A 32 16.59 -9.00 -10.09
C LEU A 32 15.22 -8.55 -10.64
N ARG A 33 14.16 -9.20 -10.20
CA ARG A 33 12.78 -8.88 -10.60
C ARG A 33 12.03 -8.32 -9.40
N VAL A 34 11.65 -7.05 -9.51
CA VAL A 34 10.99 -6.29 -8.45
C VAL A 34 9.56 -5.97 -8.86
N TYR A 35 8.60 -6.16 -7.95
CA TYR A 35 7.20 -5.85 -8.12
C TYR A 35 6.74 -4.92 -6.99
N ASN A 36 6.37 -3.70 -7.33
CA ASN A 36 6.14 -2.64 -6.36
C ASN A 36 4.88 -1.84 -6.72
N TRP A 37 4.52 -0.90 -5.88
CA TRP A 37 3.54 0.13 -6.18
C TRP A 37 4.05 1.05 -7.27
N GLN A 38 3.12 1.69 -7.99
CA GLN A 38 3.47 2.73 -8.95
C GLN A 38 4.08 3.95 -8.22
N ASP A 39 5.07 4.60 -8.83
CA ASP A 39 5.75 5.79 -8.31
C ASP A 39 6.33 5.61 -6.88
N TYR A 40 6.80 4.41 -6.54
CA TYR A 40 7.22 4.03 -5.19
C TYR A 40 8.71 3.71 -5.04
N ILE A 41 9.52 4.05 -6.03
CA ILE A 41 10.99 4.11 -6.06
C ILE A 41 11.38 5.23 -7.01
N ASP A 42 12.46 5.98 -6.72
CA ASP A 42 12.97 6.96 -7.66
C ASP A 42 13.58 6.29 -8.90
N GLU A 43 12.81 6.34 -9.99
CA GLU A 43 13.21 5.85 -11.31
C GLU A 43 14.06 6.86 -12.09
N GLY A 44 14.35 8.03 -11.53
CA GLY A 44 15.11 9.10 -12.17
C GLY A 44 14.35 9.80 -13.29
N LEU A 45 13.01 9.78 -13.23
CA LEU A 45 12.11 10.39 -14.19
C LEU A 45 11.58 11.73 -13.66
N ASP A 46 11.24 12.65 -14.54
CA ASP A 46 10.46 13.85 -14.21
C ASP A 46 8.96 13.58 -14.34
N ASP A 47 8.14 14.60 -14.03
CA ASP A 47 6.67 14.53 -14.09
C ASP A 47 6.10 14.20 -15.48
N ASN A 48 6.91 14.35 -16.53
CA ASN A 48 6.55 13.98 -17.90
C ASN A 48 6.99 12.55 -18.26
N GLY A 49 7.66 11.83 -17.33
CA GLY A 49 8.24 10.52 -17.55
C GLY A 49 9.54 10.55 -18.35
N GLU A 50 10.20 11.72 -18.48
CA GLU A 50 11.48 11.83 -19.14
C GLU A 50 12.61 11.60 -18.13
N LYS A 51 13.65 10.84 -18.55
CA LYS A 51 14.77 10.53 -17.67
C LYS A 51 15.65 11.75 -17.46
N VAL A 52 15.75 12.19 -16.21
CA VAL A 52 16.53 13.37 -15.79
C VAL A 52 17.74 13.01 -14.93
N THR A 53 17.69 11.87 -14.23
CA THR A 53 18.79 11.38 -13.39
C THR A 53 18.95 9.86 -13.53
N THR A 54 19.99 9.30 -12.87
CA THR A 54 20.14 7.84 -12.71
C THR A 54 19.10 7.31 -11.73
N SER A 55 18.39 6.25 -12.06
CA SER A 55 17.46 5.60 -11.12
C SER A 55 18.21 4.95 -9.95
N VAL A 56 17.51 4.72 -8.84
CA VAL A 56 18.03 3.98 -7.69
C VAL A 56 18.47 2.56 -8.10
N MET A 57 17.70 1.89 -8.97
CA MET A 57 18.04 0.56 -9.48
C MET A 57 19.32 0.54 -10.32
N GLU A 58 19.51 1.54 -11.20
CA GLU A 58 20.74 1.67 -12.01
C GLU A 58 21.96 1.98 -11.12
N GLU A 59 21.78 2.80 -10.09
CA GLU A 59 22.85 3.10 -9.13
C GLU A 59 23.25 1.85 -8.35
N TRP A 60 22.27 1.07 -7.88
CA TRP A 60 22.53 -0.23 -7.28
C TRP A 60 23.28 -1.17 -8.22
N ALA A 61 22.83 -1.31 -9.48
CA ALA A 61 23.49 -2.20 -10.44
C ALA A 61 24.96 -1.81 -10.69
N ALA A 62 25.25 -0.50 -10.73
CA ALA A 62 26.59 0.03 -10.84
C ALA A 62 27.44 -0.25 -9.60
N ASP A 63 26.87 -0.06 -8.39
CA ASP A 63 27.52 -0.38 -7.12
C ASP A 63 27.77 -1.89 -6.99
N TYR A 64 26.79 -2.73 -7.30
CA TYR A 64 26.92 -4.18 -7.32
C TYR A 64 28.09 -4.63 -8.20
N LYS A 65 28.14 -4.13 -9.43
CA LYS A 65 29.25 -4.42 -10.37
C LYS A 65 30.60 -3.96 -9.81
N LYS A 66 30.65 -2.80 -9.19
CA LYS A 66 31.90 -2.26 -8.59
C LYS A 66 32.40 -3.14 -7.44
N ARG A 67 31.50 -3.69 -6.61
CA ARG A 67 31.83 -4.53 -5.44
C ARG A 67 32.18 -5.96 -5.83
N THR A 68 31.40 -6.55 -6.75
CA THR A 68 31.47 -7.99 -7.09
C THR A 68 32.25 -8.27 -8.37
N GLY A 69 32.35 -7.30 -9.29
CA GLY A 69 32.89 -7.47 -10.63
C GLY A 69 31.90 -8.16 -11.60
N GLU A 70 30.67 -8.40 -11.18
CA GLU A 70 29.60 -9.05 -11.96
C GLU A 70 28.57 -8.02 -12.44
N ASP A 71 28.09 -8.19 -13.66
CA ASP A 71 26.97 -7.42 -14.17
C ASP A 71 25.65 -8.02 -13.63
N VAL A 72 24.70 -7.16 -13.33
CA VAL A 72 23.33 -7.50 -12.94
C VAL A 72 22.35 -6.69 -13.78
N GLU A 73 21.26 -7.30 -14.14
CA GLU A 73 20.11 -6.64 -14.75
C GLU A 73 18.97 -6.56 -13.74
N PHE A 74 18.03 -5.65 -13.96
CA PHE A 74 16.81 -5.57 -13.15
C PHE A 74 15.58 -5.42 -14.05
N VAL A 75 14.45 -5.94 -13.57
CA VAL A 75 13.13 -5.77 -14.15
C VAL A 75 12.27 -5.19 -13.04
N TYR A 76 11.70 -4.01 -13.29
CA TYR A 76 10.82 -3.32 -12.36
C TYR A 76 9.41 -3.26 -12.96
N ASN A 77 8.46 -3.88 -12.28
CA ASN A 77 7.06 -3.86 -12.64
C ASN A 77 6.24 -3.28 -11.49
N THR A 78 5.08 -2.71 -11.79
CA THR A 78 4.20 -2.09 -10.79
C THR A 78 2.84 -2.74 -10.73
N PHE A 79 2.16 -2.58 -9.59
CA PHE A 79 0.77 -2.99 -9.38
C PHE A 79 -0.03 -1.84 -8.75
N GLU A 80 -1.33 -1.87 -8.96
CA GLU A 80 -2.26 -0.85 -8.46
C GLU A 80 -2.93 -1.26 -7.14
N THR A 81 -3.09 -2.58 -6.89
CA THR A 81 -3.72 -3.11 -5.67
C THR A 81 -3.03 -4.37 -5.18
N ASN A 82 -3.07 -4.58 -3.85
CA ASN A 82 -2.56 -5.80 -3.23
C ASN A 82 -3.26 -7.06 -3.75
N GLU A 83 -4.58 -6.99 -4.04
CA GLU A 83 -5.38 -8.10 -4.59
C GLU A 83 -4.85 -8.53 -5.96
N TYR A 84 -4.57 -7.56 -6.82
CA TYR A 84 -4.01 -7.83 -8.16
C TYR A 84 -2.61 -8.44 -8.05
N MET A 85 -1.75 -7.85 -7.23
CA MET A 85 -0.40 -8.35 -6.94
C MET A 85 -0.44 -9.82 -6.48
N LEU A 86 -1.24 -10.14 -5.46
CA LEU A 86 -1.34 -11.49 -4.93
C LEU A 86 -1.86 -12.48 -5.98
N ASN A 87 -2.82 -12.08 -6.82
CA ASN A 87 -3.34 -12.92 -7.88
C ASN A 87 -2.27 -13.25 -8.93
N VAL A 88 -1.43 -12.27 -9.32
CA VAL A 88 -0.29 -12.50 -10.23
C VAL A 88 0.67 -13.53 -9.64
N LEU A 89 1.03 -13.39 -8.35
CA LEU A 89 1.92 -14.35 -7.68
C LEU A 89 1.30 -15.75 -7.59
N LYS A 90 0.02 -15.87 -7.22
CA LYS A 90 -0.68 -17.16 -7.09
C LYS A 90 -0.86 -17.89 -8.42
N THR A 91 -1.05 -17.16 -9.52
CA THR A 91 -1.17 -17.76 -10.84
C THR A 91 0.17 -18.23 -11.41
N GLY A 92 1.29 -17.74 -10.84
CA GLY A 92 2.64 -18.05 -11.32
C GLY A 92 2.89 -17.57 -12.75
N SER A 93 2.11 -16.58 -13.22
CA SER A 93 2.24 -16.03 -14.57
C SER A 93 3.56 -15.29 -14.76
N GLU A 94 4.10 -14.73 -13.69
CA GLU A 94 5.38 -14.04 -13.63
C GLU A 94 6.13 -14.42 -12.35
N HIS A 95 7.45 -14.38 -12.40
CA HIS A 95 8.33 -14.66 -11.26
C HIS A 95 8.96 -13.35 -10.79
N TYR A 96 8.91 -13.11 -9.49
CA TYR A 96 9.52 -11.96 -8.83
C TYR A 96 10.43 -12.40 -7.68
N ASP A 97 11.52 -11.67 -7.49
CA ASP A 97 12.46 -11.87 -6.40
C ASP A 97 12.11 -11.01 -5.19
N LEU A 98 11.57 -9.81 -5.43
CA LEU A 98 11.09 -8.89 -4.41
C LEU A 98 9.70 -8.36 -4.75
N VAL A 99 8.85 -8.28 -3.73
CA VAL A 99 7.52 -7.66 -3.80
C VAL A 99 7.35 -6.77 -2.57
N CYS A 100 6.66 -5.63 -2.71
CA CYS A 100 6.43 -4.69 -1.62
C CYS A 100 4.92 -4.53 -1.30
N PRO A 101 4.28 -5.52 -0.67
CA PRO A 101 2.90 -5.42 -0.23
C PRO A 101 2.74 -4.59 1.05
N SER A 102 1.49 -4.21 1.35
CA SER A 102 1.12 -3.69 2.66
C SER A 102 1.06 -4.78 3.73
N ASP A 103 1.15 -4.39 4.99
CA ASP A 103 1.29 -5.25 6.17
C ASP A 103 0.25 -6.37 6.27
N TYR A 104 -1.03 -6.11 5.99
CA TYR A 104 -2.09 -7.14 6.01
C TYR A 104 -1.93 -8.17 4.89
N TYR A 105 -1.27 -7.83 3.77
CA TYR A 105 -0.89 -8.82 2.75
C TYR A 105 0.42 -9.53 3.09
N ILE A 106 1.36 -8.88 3.78
CA ILE A 106 2.52 -9.58 4.37
C ILE A 106 2.00 -10.71 5.29
N GLN A 107 1.06 -10.41 6.19
CA GLN A 107 0.41 -11.38 7.05
C GLN A 107 -0.22 -12.53 6.26
N LYS A 108 -0.99 -12.20 5.22
CA LYS A 108 -1.63 -13.19 4.35
C LYS A 108 -0.62 -14.10 3.66
N MET A 109 0.46 -13.53 3.12
CA MET A 109 1.50 -14.30 2.44
C MET A 109 2.30 -15.18 3.41
N ILE A 110 2.57 -14.72 4.64
CA ILE A 110 3.15 -15.54 5.73
C ILE A 110 2.19 -16.70 6.07
N SER A 111 0.91 -16.38 6.28
CA SER A 111 -0.13 -17.35 6.65
C SER A 111 -0.30 -18.47 5.61
N GLU A 112 -0.08 -18.17 4.32
CA GLU A 112 -0.22 -19.09 3.19
C GLU A 112 1.13 -19.72 2.75
N ASP A 113 2.21 -19.59 3.52
CA ASP A 113 3.57 -20.09 3.24
C ASP A 113 4.11 -19.69 1.86
N MET A 114 3.87 -18.45 1.44
CA MET A 114 4.27 -17.97 0.12
C MET A 114 5.67 -17.36 0.06
N LEU A 115 6.35 -17.17 1.22
CA LEU A 115 7.55 -16.36 1.34
C LEU A 115 8.79 -17.19 1.68
N GLU A 116 9.95 -16.78 1.14
CA GLU A 116 11.26 -17.13 1.65
C GLU A 116 11.54 -16.38 2.94
N LYS A 117 12.42 -16.93 3.80
CA LYS A 117 12.84 -16.29 5.05
C LYS A 117 14.10 -15.48 4.84
N TYR A 118 14.16 -14.32 5.49
CA TYR A 118 15.42 -13.64 5.75
C TYR A 118 16.22 -14.39 6.81
N GLU A 119 17.56 -14.36 6.74
CA GLU A 119 18.42 -14.78 7.84
C GLU A 119 18.39 -13.69 8.93
N TYR A 120 17.36 -13.74 9.78
CA TYR A 120 17.13 -12.80 10.88
C TYR A 120 17.35 -13.49 12.24
N ASP A 121 17.97 -12.76 13.16
CA ASP A 121 18.22 -13.15 14.56
C ASP A 121 17.87 -11.98 15.48
N GLU A 122 17.04 -12.21 16.52
CA GLU A 122 16.57 -11.15 17.43
C GLU A 122 17.69 -10.32 18.08
N LYS A 123 18.88 -10.89 18.25
CA LYS A 123 20.02 -10.22 18.88
C LYS A 123 20.86 -9.44 17.88
N ASN A 124 21.00 -9.95 16.66
CA ASN A 124 21.95 -9.44 15.67
C ASN A 124 21.26 -8.79 14.46
N GLY A 125 19.93 -8.92 14.36
CA GLY A 125 19.15 -8.43 13.24
C GLY A 125 19.33 -9.26 11.96
N TYR A 126 19.20 -8.63 10.82
CA TYR A 126 19.36 -9.25 9.51
C TYR A 126 20.84 -9.43 9.17
N LYS A 127 21.23 -10.65 8.86
CA LYS A 127 22.62 -10.98 8.55
C LYS A 127 23.13 -10.29 7.27
N ASN A 128 22.30 -10.25 6.24
CA ASN A 128 22.69 -9.79 4.91
C ASN A 128 22.15 -8.37 4.57
N VAL A 129 21.41 -7.75 5.50
CA VAL A 129 20.90 -6.37 5.37
C VAL A 129 21.34 -5.52 6.58
N PRO A 130 22.67 -5.37 6.80
CA PRO A 130 23.21 -4.64 7.95
C PRO A 130 22.78 -3.16 7.99
N ASN A 131 22.55 -2.51 6.86
CA ASN A 131 22.09 -1.11 6.86
C ASN A 131 20.72 -0.96 7.53
N PHE A 132 19.82 -1.94 7.41
CA PHE A 132 18.58 -1.89 8.18
C PHE A 132 18.81 -2.07 9.68
N ASN A 133 19.77 -2.92 10.07
CA ASN A 133 20.11 -3.08 11.48
C ASN A 133 20.63 -1.77 12.09
N ASP A 134 21.47 -1.04 11.35
CA ASP A 134 22.10 0.17 11.82
C ASP A 134 21.14 1.38 11.77
N TYR A 135 20.35 1.51 10.72
CA TYR A 135 19.57 2.71 10.43
C TYR A 135 18.04 2.54 10.47
N GLY A 136 17.51 1.32 10.52
CA GLY A 136 16.07 1.11 10.67
C GLY A 136 15.52 1.75 11.94
N SER A 137 14.43 2.48 11.82
CA SER A 137 13.77 3.14 12.94
C SER A 137 13.43 2.16 14.07
N PRO A 138 13.73 2.49 15.34
CA PRO A 138 13.36 1.64 16.47
C PRO A 138 11.85 1.42 16.58
N PHE A 139 11.02 2.40 16.17
CA PHE A 139 9.57 2.26 16.13
C PHE A 139 9.15 1.15 15.15
N VAL A 140 9.65 1.22 13.92
CA VAL A 140 9.28 0.27 12.87
C VAL A 140 9.85 -1.12 13.14
N LYS A 141 11.11 -1.20 13.62
CA LYS A 141 11.71 -2.46 14.07
C LYS A 141 10.85 -3.16 15.12
N ASN A 142 10.44 -2.43 16.16
CA ASN A 142 9.63 -2.97 17.23
C ASN A 142 8.31 -3.58 16.72
N ILE A 143 7.67 -2.96 15.73
CA ILE A 143 6.45 -3.50 15.11
C ILE A 143 6.76 -4.85 14.44
N PHE A 144 7.76 -4.91 13.56
CA PHE A 144 8.06 -6.14 12.81
C PHE A 144 8.64 -7.27 13.69
N GLU A 145 9.27 -6.92 14.79
CA GLU A 145 9.82 -7.88 15.78
C GLU A 145 8.74 -8.41 16.74
N SER A 146 7.69 -7.62 17.02
CA SER A 146 6.64 -8.01 17.99
C SER A 146 5.39 -8.60 17.33
N TYR A 147 5.12 -8.31 16.06
CA TYR A 147 3.95 -8.86 15.38
C TYR A 147 4.23 -10.24 14.82
N GLU A 148 3.24 -11.13 15.01
CA GLU A 148 3.29 -12.50 14.56
C GLU A 148 2.07 -12.85 13.71
N THR A 149 2.24 -13.79 12.81
CA THR A 149 1.17 -14.35 11.98
C THR A 149 1.17 -15.88 12.07
N LEU A 150 0.00 -16.46 12.24
CA LEU A 150 -0.18 -17.91 12.27
C LEU A 150 -0.07 -18.47 10.84
N ASN A 151 0.88 -19.38 10.62
CA ASN A 151 0.96 -20.14 9.39
C ASN A 151 -0.12 -21.22 9.39
N LYS A 152 -0.97 -21.25 8.37
CA LYS A 152 -2.13 -22.18 8.28
C LYS A 152 -1.73 -23.64 8.05
N GLU A 153 -0.54 -23.89 7.47
CA GLU A 153 -0.08 -25.25 7.19
C GLU A 153 0.62 -25.88 8.39
N THR A 154 1.49 -25.10 9.07
CA THR A 154 2.31 -25.61 10.19
C THR A 154 1.69 -25.35 11.55
N ASN A 155 0.74 -24.42 11.64
CA ASN A 155 0.15 -23.93 12.88
C ASN A 155 1.20 -23.28 13.83
N GLU A 156 2.28 -22.74 13.27
CA GLU A 156 3.31 -22.01 13.99
C GLU A 156 3.03 -20.50 13.92
N SER A 157 3.29 -19.79 15.01
CA SER A 157 3.31 -18.33 15.04
C SER A 157 4.64 -17.85 14.50
N LEU A 158 4.61 -16.99 13.47
CA LEU A 158 5.78 -16.57 12.72
C LEU A 158 5.92 -15.06 12.82
N THR A 159 7.07 -14.59 13.31
CA THR A 159 7.40 -13.17 13.46
C THR A 159 7.61 -12.52 12.09
N TRP A 160 7.06 -11.32 11.90
CA TRP A 160 7.15 -10.61 10.61
C TRP A 160 8.58 -10.30 10.20
N ALA A 161 9.47 -9.96 11.14
CA ALA A 161 10.87 -9.71 10.87
C ALA A 161 11.59 -10.85 10.14
N ASN A 162 11.13 -12.11 10.28
CA ASN A 162 11.68 -13.22 9.53
C ASN A 162 11.31 -13.24 8.03
N TYR A 163 10.31 -12.44 7.59
CA TYR A 163 9.74 -12.54 6.25
C TYR A 163 9.64 -11.23 5.51
N ALA A 164 9.78 -10.10 6.20
CA ALA A 164 9.66 -8.79 5.59
C ALA A 164 10.67 -7.79 6.16
N ILE A 165 11.18 -6.91 5.31
CA ILE A 165 11.95 -5.73 5.66
C ILE A 165 11.08 -4.51 5.40
N PRO A 166 10.76 -3.69 6.42
CA PRO A 166 9.94 -2.49 6.25
C PRO A 166 10.55 -1.51 5.24
N TYR A 167 9.68 -0.84 4.47
CA TYR A 167 10.09 0.13 3.46
C TYR A 167 9.55 1.54 3.74
N MET A 168 8.25 1.73 3.55
CA MET A 168 7.56 2.97 3.86
C MET A 168 6.47 2.73 4.88
N TRP A 169 6.08 3.77 5.62
CA TRP A 169 5.00 3.71 6.59
C TRP A 169 4.22 5.02 6.65
N GLY A 170 3.08 5.00 7.25
CA GLY A 170 2.26 6.18 7.46
C GLY A 170 0.99 5.89 8.23
N THR A 171 0.13 6.91 8.30
CA THR A 171 -1.19 6.81 8.92
C THR A 171 -2.26 7.14 7.91
N MET A 172 -3.49 6.69 8.17
CA MET A 172 -4.67 7.15 7.45
C MET A 172 -5.31 8.33 8.15
N GLY A 173 -5.82 9.27 7.37
CA GLY A 173 -6.49 10.45 7.88
C GLY A 173 -7.22 11.21 6.78
N PHE A 174 -7.53 12.47 7.03
CA PHE A 174 -8.22 13.33 6.09
C PHE A 174 -7.34 14.50 5.67
N VAL A 175 -7.14 14.64 4.36
CA VAL A 175 -6.71 15.91 3.76
C VAL A 175 -7.96 16.77 3.61
N TYR A 176 -7.90 18.03 4.01
CA TYR A 176 -9.07 18.90 3.99
C TYR A 176 -8.70 20.35 3.66
N ASP A 177 -9.63 21.04 3.02
CA ASP A 177 -9.55 22.49 2.73
C ASP A 177 -9.79 23.27 4.03
N MET A 178 -8.73 23.88 4.57
CA MET A 178 -8.77 24.58 5.88
C MET A 178 -9.67 25.81 5.89
N ASP A 179 -9.98 26.37 4.73
CA ASP A 179 -10.88 27.52 4.60
C ASP A 179 -12.37 27.12 4.61
N LYS A 180 -12.67 25.84 4.29
CA LYS A 180 -14.05 25.35 4.12
C LYS A 180 -14.49 24.33 5.16
N VAL A 181 -13.55 23.61 5.75
CA VAL A 181 -13.81 22.54 6.72
C VAL A 181 -13.22 22.89 8.08
N ALA A 182 -14.05 22.89 9.13
CA ALA A 182 -13.56 23.12 10.47
C ALA A 182 -12.78 21.90 10.99
N PHE A 183 -11.71 22.15 11.74
CA PHE A 183 -10.88 21.06 12.29
C PHE A 183 -11.68 20.11 13.18
N GLU A 184 -12.63 20.65 13.98
CA GLU A 184 -13.49 19.85 14.85
C GLU A 184 -14.38 18.88 14.07
N ASP A 185 -14.80 19.26 12.86
CA ASP A 185 -15.63 18.41 12.01
C ASP A 185 -14.78 17.28 11.36
N VAL A 186 -13.52 17.57 10.99
CA VAL A 186 -12.63 16.61 10.30
C VAL A 186 -11.84 15.72 11.27
N SER A 187 -11.84 16.03 12.57
CA SER A 187 -11.16 15.24 13.60
C SER A 187 -11.93 13.99 14.05
N THR A 188 -12.93 13.55 13.30
CA THR A 188 -13.75 12.36 13.57
C THR A 188 -14.08 11.63 12.26
N TRP A 189 -14.17 10.29 12.30
CA TRP A 189 -14.60 9.49 11.15
C TRP A 189 -16.03 9.84 10.69
N ASP A 190 -16.89 10.37 11.58
CA ASP A 190 -18.25 10.78 11.25
C ASP A 190 -18.33 11.85 10.16
N ILE A 191 -17.21 12.51 9.83
CA ILE A 191 -17.15 13.47 8.73
C ILE A 191 -17.65 12.89 7.40
N LEU A 192 -17.42 11.58 7.15
CA LEU A 192 -17.86 10.90 5.94
C LEU A 192 -19.40 10.72 5.88
N TRP A 193 -20.08 10.75 7.03
CA TRP A 193 -21.54 10.67 7.17
C TRP A 193 -22.20 12.04 7.40
N ASN A 194 -21.41 13.11 7.57
CA ASN A 194 -21.91 14.43 7.89
C ASN A 194 -22.57 15.10 6.69
N GLU A 195 -23.90 15.29 6.73
CA GLU A 195 -24.68 15.91 5.65
C GLU A 195 -24.23 17.35 5.31
N LYS A 196 -23.57 18.06 6.23
CA LYS A 196 -22.97 19.38 5.98
C LYS A 196 -21.96 19.34 4.82
N TYR A 197 -21.29 18.22 4.66
CA TYR A 197 -20.26 17.99 3.63
C TYR A 197 -20.71 17.00 2.55
N ALA A 198 -22.03 16.87 2.37
CA ALA A 198 -22.59 15.96 1.38
C ALA A 198 -21.99 16.21 -0.01
N LYS A 199 -21.53 15.13 -0.67
CA LYS A 199 -20.87 15.14 -1.98
C LYS A 199 -19.55 15.94 -2.03
N GLN A 200 -18.91 16.16 -0.89
CA GLN A 200 -17.64 16.89 -0.79
C GLN A 200 -16.49 16.04 -0.21
N SER A 201 -16.72 14.77 0.08
CA SER A 201 -15.71 13.86 0.62
C SER A 201 -15.54 12.63 -0.27
N THR A 202 -14.35 12.03 -0.25
CA THR A 202 -14.06 10.73 -0.88
C THR A 202 -13.79 9.66 0.16
N ALA A 203 -13.86 8.40 -0.25
CA ALA A 203 -13.37 7.26 0.50
C ALA A 203 -12.48 6.38 -0.39
N LYS A 204 -11.59 5.59 0.22
CA LYS A 204 -10.68 4.73 -0.53
C LYS A 204 -11.42 3.57 -1.23
N ASN A 205 -11.08 3.31 -2.49
CA ASN A 205 -11.52 2.11 -3.22
C ASN A 205 -10.68 0.89 -2.81
N SER A 206 -10.46 0.75 -1.53
CA SER A 206 -9.78 -0.36 -0.87
C SER A 206 -10.71 -0.94 0.19
N VAL A 207 -10.91 -2.24 0.18
CA VAL A 207 -11.80 -2.91 1.12
C VAL A 207 -11.29 -2.78 2.56
N HIS A 208 -9.97 -2.93 2.79
CA HIS A 208 -9.38 -2.84 4.12
C HIS A 208 -9.51 -1.41 4.69
N ASP A 209 -9.09 -0.40 3.96
CA ASP A 209 -9.12 0.99 4.43
C ASP A 209 -10.54 1.46 4.71
N THR A 210 -11.49 1.16 3.81
CA THR A 210 -12.88 1.59 3.97
C THR A 210 -13.60 0.77 5.03
N TYR A 211 -13.26 -0.53 5.20
CA TYR A 211 -13.76 -1.32 6.33
C TYR A 211 -13.37 -0.70 7.67
N VAL A 212 -12.10 -0.31 7.82
CA VAL A 212 -11.62 0.34 9.05
C VAL A 212 -12.38 1.65 9.30
N ALA A 213 -12.57 2.50 8.29
CA ALA A 213 -13.37 3.72 8.45
C ALA A 213 -14.79 3.41 8.95
N GLY A 214 -15.43 2.38 8.39
CA GLY A 214 -16.75 1.91 8.84
C GLY A 214 -16.74 1.36 10.28
N ALA A 215 -15.75 0.56 10.63
CA ALA A 215 -15.61 0.00 11.99
C ALA A 215 -15.36 1.09 13.04
N MET A 216 -14.49 2.07 12.72
CA MET A 216 -14.23 3.22 13.60
C MET A 216 -15.48 4.09 13.80
N HIS A 217 -16.30 4.26 12.78
CA HIS A 217 -17.59 4.94 12.88
C HIS A 217 -18.58 4.15 13.74
N VAL A 218 -18.77 2.86 13.47
CA VAL A 218 -19.72 1.99 14.21
C VAL A 218 -19.39 1.89 15.69
N TYR A 219 -18.11 1.79 16.03
CA TYR A 219 -17.63 1.66 17.41
C TYR A 219 -17.12 2.96 18.04
N LYS A 220 -17.49 4.11 17.48
CA LYS A 220 -17.05 5.44 17.94
C LYS A 220 -17.22 5.63 19.44
N ASP A 221 -18.40 5.33 19.99
CA ASP A 221 -18.68 5.54 21.41
C ASP A 221 -17.78 4.66 22.30
N GLU A 222 -17.49 3.43 21.90
CA GLU A 222 -16.57 2.51 22.58
C GLU A 222 -15.13 3.05 22.52
N LEU A 223 -14.68 3.52 21.37
CA LEU A 223 -13.36 4.10 21.16
C LEU A 223 -13.15 5.39 21.98
N LEU A 224 -14.15 6.28 22.02
CA LEU A 224 -14.08 7.50 22.81
C LEU A 224 -14.13 7.21 24.33
N ALA A 225 -14.89 6.18 24.76
CA ALA A 225 -14.89 5.73 26.15
C ALA A 225 -13.50 5.17 26.54
N LEU A 226 -12.87 4.39 25.65
CA LEU A 226 -11.52 3.87 25.86
C LEU A 226 -10.48 5.00 25.94
N LYS A 227 -10.57 6.00 25.06
CA LYS A 227 -9.73 7.21 25.11
C LYS A 227 -9.88 7.91 26.45
N ASN A 228 -11.10 8.16 26.91
CA ASN A 228 -11.35 8.82 28.19
C ASN A 228 -10.80 8.03 29.38
N GLN A 229 -10.88 6.67 29.32
CA GLN A 229 -10.28 5.80 30.33
C GLN A 229 -8.75 5.95 30.34
N PHE A 230 -8.11 5.94 29.18
CA PHE A 230 -6.67 6.13 29.05
C PHE A 230 -6.24 7.53 29.53
N GLU A 231 -6.97 8.57 29.17
CA GLU A 231 -6.67 9.94 29.63
C GLU A 231 -6.77 10.12 31.14
N ALA A 232 -7.63 9.34 31.79
CA ALA A 232 -7.81 9.34 33.25
C ALA A 232 -6.83 8.42 33.99
N SER A 233 -6.03 7.61 33.28
CA SER A 233 -5.04 6.68 33.86
C SER A 233 -3.73 7.39 34.21
N ASP A 234 -2.81 6.66 34.87
CA ASP A 234 -1.46 7.13 35.15
C ASP A 234 -0.55 7.16 33.90
N LYS A 235 -1.07 6.73 32.75
CA LYS A 235 -0.36 6.65 31.44
C LYS A 235 0.95 5.86 31.52
N THR A 236 0.94 4.80 32.32
CA THR A 236 2.05 3.86 32.40
C THR A 236 2.25 3.15 31.06
N GLN A 237 3.35 2.41 30.88
CA GLN A 237 3.54 1.62 29.65
C GLN A 237 2.42 0.59 29.50
N GLU A 238 1.99 -0.06 30.60
CA GLU A 238 0.87 -1.02 30.60
C GLU A 238 -0.46 -0.37 30.14
N ASP A 239 -0.76 0.88 30.60
CA ASP A 239 -1.95 1.63 30.15
C ASP A 239 -1.87 1.94 28.66
N LYS A 240 -0.68 2.30 28.13
CA LYS A 240 -0.45 2.57 26.71
C LYS A 240 -0.63 1.33 25.86
N ASP A 241 -0.03 0.23 26.29
CA ASP A 241 -0.10 -1.04 25.58
C ASP A 241 -1.55 -1.54 25.53
N TYR A 242 -2.27 -1.49 26.66
CA TYR A 242 -3.68 -1.85 26.73
C TYR A 242 -4.56 -0.96 25.82
N TYR A 243 -4.32 0.37 25.82
CA TYR A 243 -5.07 1.30 25.00
C TYR A 243 -4.89 1.00 23.51
N ASN A 244 -3.66 0.86 23.04
CA ASN A 244 -3.36 0.56 21.65
C ASN A 244 -3.85 -0.84 21.22
N GLU A 245 -3.69 -1.87 22.10
CA GLU A 245 -4.22 -3.21 21.85
C GLU A 245 -5.74 -3.19 21.64
N LYS A 246 -6.47 -2.45 22.48
CA LYS A 246 -7.93 -2.37 22.37
C LYS A 246 -8.40 -1.64 21.13
N ILE A 247 -7.73 -0.56 20.71
CA ILE A 247 -8.02 0.10 19.43
C ILE A 247 -7.78 -0.87 18.27
N THR A 248 -6.64 -1.55 18.28
CA THR A 248 -6.30 -2.55 17.25
C THR A 248 -7.32 -3.69 17.21
N GLU A 249 -7.79 -4.16 18.37
CA GLU A 249 -8.84 -5.18 18.47
C GLU A 249 -10.18 -4.72 17.88
N ILE A 250 -10.63 -3.49 18.22
CA ILE A 250 -11.88 -2.92 17.72
C ILE A 250 -11.83 -2.73 16.21
N MET A 251 -10.73 -2.15 15.72
CA MET A 251 -10.53 -1.90 14.29
C MET A 251 -10.55 -3.18 13.46
N ASN A 252 -10.12 -4.30 14.03
CA ASN A 252 -10.00 -5.61 13.38
C ASN A 252 -11.10 -6.61 13.82
N ARG A 253 -12.28 -6.12 14.20
CA ARG A 253 -13.44 -6.98 14.44
C ARG A 253 -14.05 -7.41 13.12
N PHE A 254 -14.03 -8.70 12.85
CA PHE A 254 -14.51 -9.30 11.59
C PHE A 254 -15.60 -10.37 11.82
N ASP A 255 -16.26 -10.38 13.00
CA ASP A 255 -17.40 -11.26 13.22
C ASP A 255 -18.61 -10.85 12.36
N ASP A 256 -19.54 -11.79 12.14
CA ASP A 256 -20.69 -11.60 11.25
C ASP A 256 -21.57 -10.39 11.63
N GLU A 257 -21.70 -10.10 12.94
CA GLU A 257 -22.46 -8.96 13.44
C GLU A 257 -21.75 -7.65 13.06
N THR A 258 -20.45 -7.56 13.31
CA THR A 258 -19.63 -6.39 12.96
C THR A 258 -19.62 -6.16 11.45
N ILE A 259 -19.44 -7.20 10.62
CA ILE A 259 -19.48 -7.09 9.17
C ILE A 259 -20.83 -6.51 8.71
N SER A 260 -21.94 -6.96 9.28
CA SER A 260 -23.27 -6.43 8.93
C SER A 260 -23.45 -4.97 9.34
N LEU A 261 -22.99 -4.57 10.53
CA LEU A 261 -23.05 -3.18 10.99
C LEU A 261 -22.20 -2.25 10.12
N VAL A 262 -21.02 -2.70 9.75
CA VAL A 262 -20.12 -1.95 8.85
C VAL A 262 -20.73 -1.85 7.45
N GLU A 263 -21.35 -2.92 6.92
CA GLU A 263 -22.07 -2.88 5.64
C GLU A 263 -23.16 -1.78 5.63
N ASP A 264 -24.03 -1.78 6.65
CA ASP A 264 -25.10 -0.80 6.77
C ASP A 264 -24.55 0.64 6.84
N ALA A 265 -23.52 0.87 7.66
CA ALA A 265 -22.87 2.15 7.80
C ALA A 265 -22.24 2.63 6.49
N LEU A 266 -21.52 1.76 5.77
CA LEU A 266 -20.88 2.11 4.50
C LEU A 266 -21.91 2.35 3.36
N ILE A 267 -23.04 1.66 3.37
CA ILE A 267 -24.16 1.93 2.44
C ILE A 267 -24.74 3.32 2.73
N GLU A 268 -24.90 3.71 4.00
CA GLU A 268 -25.32 5.05 4.38
C GLU A 268 -24.30 6.12 3.95
N MET A 269 -23.02 5.90 4.24
CA MET A 269 -21.91 6.77 3.81
C MET A 269 -21.96 7.02 2.30
N LYS A 270 -22.21 5.97 1.51
CA LYS A 270 -22.24 6.05 0.04
C LYS A 270 -23.30 7.03 -0.47
N ASN A 271 -24.38 7.23 0.25
CA ASN A 271 -25.40 8.23 -0.11
C ASN A 271 -24.89 9.65 0.12
N ASN A 272 -23.94 9.84 1.05
CA ASN A 272 -23.43 11.14 1.46
C ASN A 272 -22.16 11.55 0.72
N PHE A 273 -21.17 10.67 0.53
CA PHE A 273 -19.86 11.02 -0.03
C PHE A 273 -19.89 11.27 -1.56
N TYR A 274 -18.81 11.84 -2.11
CA TYR A 274 -18.64 12.10 -3.56
C TYR A 274 -18.41 10.81 -4.34
N GLY A 275 -17.45 9.97 -3.89
CA GLY A 275 -17.14 8.70 -4.54
C GLY A 275 -15.97 7.94 -3.92
N PHE A 276 -15.82 6.69 -4.36
CA PHE A 276 -14.61 5.91 -4.07
C PHE A 276 -13.50 6.29 -5.04
N GLU A 277 -12.28 6.38 -4.51
CA GLU A 277 -11.08 6.73 -5.30
C GLU A 277 -9.85 5.94 -4.83
N VAL A 278 -8.82 5.87 -5.65
CA VAL A 278 -7.48 5.37 -5.29
C VAL A 278 -6.50 6.56 -5.28
N ASP A 279 -6.32 7.22 -6.43
CA ASP A 279 -5.38 8.33 -6.63
C ASP A 279 -6.04 9.65 -7.01
N ASN A 280 -7.25 9.62 -7.55
CA ASN A 280 -7.93 10.81 -8.08
C ASN A 280 -8.27 11.84 -6.98
N GLY A 281 -8.37 11.41 -5.72
CA GLY A 281 -8.64 12.29 -4.59
C GLY A 281 -7.63 13.43 -4.47
N LYS A 282 -6.37 13.20 -4.81
CA LYS A 282 -5.31 14.21 -4.85
C LYS A 282 -5.65 15.35 -5.83
N THR A 283 -6.03 15.00 -7.05
CA THR A 283 -6.40 16.01 -8.07
C THR A 283 -7.76 16.64 -7.84
N ASP A 284 -8.72 15.89 -7.30
CA ASP A 284 -10.07 16.37 -7.03
C ASP A 284 -10.09 17.44 -5.92
N ILE A 285 -9.27 17.29 -4.86
CA ILE A 285 -9.16 18.29 -3.79
C ILE A 285 -8.42 19.54 -4.26
N LEU A 286 -7.33 19.39 -5.02
CA LEU A 286 -6.59 20.49 -5.63
C LEU A 286 -7.44 21.29 -6.62
N GLY A 287 -8.27 20.60 -7.39
CA GLY A 287 -9.23 21.20 -8.33
C GLY A 287 -10.48 21.79 -7.68
N GLY A 288 -10.67 21.63 -6.35
CA GLY A 288 -11.83 22.10 -5.62
C GLY A 288 -13.13 21.35 -5.92
N THR A 289 -13.04 20.15 -6.50
CA THR A 289 -14.19 19.23 -6.72
C THR A 289 -14.73 18.70 -5.40
N ILE A 290 -13.82 18.40 -4.47
CA ILE A 290 -14.08 17.97 -3.09
C ILE A 290 -13.37 18.91 -2.12
N THR A 291 -13.74 18.85 -0.86
CA THR A 291 -13.11 19.62 0.25
C THR A 291 -12.49 18.72 1.31
N ILE A 292 -12.74 17.41 1.23
CA ILE A 292 -12.23 16.40 2.16
C ILE A 292 -11.82 15.18 1.33
N ASN A 293 -10.59 14.73 1.52
CA ASN A 293 -10.09 13.49 0.93
C ASN A 293 -9.64 12.54 2.03
N PHE A 294 -10.26 11.36 2.14
CA PHE A 294 -9.74 10.27 2.95
C PHE A 294 -8.46 9.74 2.29
N ALA A 295 -7.32 9.92 2.92
CA ALA A 295 -6.00 9.74 2.30
C ALA A 295 -5.00 9.01 3.22
N TRP A 296 -4.03 8.38 2.60
CA TRP A 296 -2.79 7.96 3.25
C TRP A 296 -1.88 9.16 3.46
N GLY A 297 -1.03 9.09 4.52
CA GLY A 297 -0.17 10.21 4.92
C GLY A 297 0.75 10.72 3.79
N GLY A 298 1.32 9.83 2.97
CA GLY A 298 2.16 10.24 1.84
C GLY A 298 1.38 10.97 0.74
N ASP A 299 0.17 10.49 0.38
CA ASP A 299 -0.73 11.19 -0.55
C ASP A 299 -1.15 12.55 -0.01
N ALA A 300 -1.28 12.65 1.33
CA ALA A 300 -1.58 13.91 1.99
C ALA A 300 -0.43 14.91 1.82
N VAL A 301 0.82 14.48 2.01
CA VAL A 301 2.01 15.31 1.79
C VAL A 301 2.05 15.81 0.36
N TYR A 302 1.95 14.91 -0.61
CA TYR A 302 1.92 15.28 -2.04
C TYR A 302 0.85 16.33 -2.35
N SER A 303 -0.37 16.13 -1.82
CA SER A 303 -1.48 17.07 -2.06
C SER A 303 -1.22 18.44 -1.45
N MET A 304 -0.64 18.50 -0.24
CA MET A 304 -0.33 19.75 0.45
C MET A 304 0.83 20.48 -0.22
N ASP A 305 1.89 19.77 -0.63
CA ASP A 305 3.04 20.35 -1.35
C ASP A 305 2.60 20.96 -2.68
N THR A 306 1.80 20.21 -3.46
CA THR A 306 1.25 20.74 -4.73
C THR A 306 0.34 21.93 -4.50
N ALA A 307 -0.48 21.93 -3.45
CA ALA A 307 -1.34 23.04 -3.10
C ALA A 307 -0.54 24.30 -2.73
N ASP A 308 0.57 24.14 -2.03
CA ASP A 308 1.46 25.25 -1.64
C ASP A 308 2.19 25.83 -2.86
N GLU A 309 2.63 25.00 -3.81
CA GLU A 309 3.24 25.44 -5.06
C GLU A 309 2.25 26.21 -5.95
N ASP A 310 1.02 25.73 -6.08
CA ASP A 310 -0.02 26.34 -6.92
C ASP A 310 -0.66 27.58 -6.24
N GLY A 311 -0.65 27.65 -4.90
CA GLY A 311 -1.20 28.77 -4.12
C GLY A 311 -2.71 28.93 -4.21
N ASN A 312 -3.46 27.88 -4.60
CA ASN A 312 -4.89 27.95 -4.88
C ASN A 312 -5.77 27.53 -3.68
N VAL A 313 -5.27 26.70 -2.78
CA VAL A 313 -5.99 26.15 -1.62
C VAL A 313 -5.01 25.87 -0.49
N THR A 314 -5.43 26.11 0.76
CA THR A 314 -4.65 25.73 1.94
C THR A 314 -5.18 24.41 2.48
N LEU A 315 -4.37 23.36 2.38
CA LEU A 315 -4.74 22.02 2.83
C LEU A 315 -4.12 21.69 4.18
N GLY A 316 -4.88 21.01 5.02
CA GLY A 316 -4.43 20.41 6.28
C GLY A 316 -4.60 18.91 6.30
N TYR A 317 -4.00 18.26 7.31
CA TYR A 317 -4.14 16.83 7.56
C TYR A 317 -4.61 16.57 8.99
N ALA A 318 -5.63 15.73 9.13
CA ALA A 318 -6.22 15.38 10.41
C ALA A 318 -6.34 13.85 10.55
N ILE A 319 -5.86 13.33 11.69
CA ILE A 319 -6.08 11.94 12.11
C ILE A 319 -7.20 11.93 13.14
N PRO A 320 -8.31 11.19 12.91
CA PRO A 320 -9.46 11.15 13.81
C PRO A 320 -9.13 10.85 15.28
N GLU A 321 -9.91 11.40 16.19
CA GLU A 321 -9.69 11.25 17.62
C GLU A 321 -10.09 9.87 18.16
N GLU A 322 -10.96 9.17 17.48
CA GLU A 322 -11.32 7.79 17.78
C GLU A 322 -10.16 6.82 17.57
N GLY A 323 -9.21 7.22 16.75
CA GLY A 323 -8.07 6.42 16.32
C GLY A 323 -8.04 6.22 14.80
N SER A 324 -7.00 5.59 14.32
CA SER A 324 -6.82 5.32 12.89
C SER A 324 -5.92 4.10 12.66
N ASN A 325 -5.60 3.83 11.39
CA ASN A 325 -4.60 2.85 11.02
C ASN A 325 -3.20 3.49 10.96
N VAL A 326 -2.20 2.76 11.46
CA VAL A 326 -0.81 2.92 11.06
C VAL A 326 -0.47 1.74 10.17
N PHE A 327 -0.04 2.01 8.93
CA PHE A 327 0.29 1.00 7.94
C PHE A 327 1.79 0.94 7.67
N PHE A 328 2.23 -0.22 7.20
CA PHE A 328 3.60 -0.48 6.79
C PHE A 328 3.61 -1.24 5.48
N ASP A 329 4.34 -0.71 4.50
CA ASP A 329 4.70 -1.47 3.31
C ASP A 329 6.09 -2.08 3.52
N GLY A 330 6.26 -3.33 3.12
CA GLY A 330 7.51 -4.03 3.37
C GLY A 330 7.91 -4.97 2.24
N TRP A 331 9.22 -5.10 2.07
CA TRP A 331 9.80 -5.98 1.09
C TRP A 331 9.77 -7.42 1.53
N VAL A 332 9.13 -8.26 0.74
CA VAL A 332 9.05 -9.72 0.92
C VAL A 332 9.67 -10.44 -0.27
N MET A 333 10.20 -11.63 -0.04
CA MET A 333 10.74 -12.51 -1.06
C MET A 333 9.76 -13.66 -1.31
N PRO A 334 9.07 -13.72 -2.46
CA PRO A 334 8.26 -14.89 -2.81
C PRO A 334 9.10 -16.17 -2.89
N LYS A 335 8.47 -17.34 -2.69
CA LYS A 335 9.15 -18.64 -2.83
C LYS A 335 9.85 -18.78 -4.17
N GLY A 336 11.13 -19.16 -4.14
CA GLY A 336 11.98 -19.31 -5.29
C GLY A 336 12.74 -18.06 -5.73
N ALA A 337 12.66 -16.96 -4.97
CA ALA A 337 13.42 -15.73 -5.20
C ALA A 337 14.93 -15.97 -5.20
N ASP A 338 15.67 -15.16 -5.94
CA ASP A 338 17.12 -15.03 -5.80
C ASP A 338 17.46 -14.25 -4.53
N VAL A 339 17.44 -14.97 -3.38
CA VAL A 339 17.56 -14.40 -2.03
C VAL A 339 18.81 -13.52 -1.88
N GLU A 340 19.98 -14.00 -2.36
CA GLU A 340 21.23 -13.28 -2.25
C GLU A 340 21.18 -11.93 -2.98
N LEU A 341 20.61 -11.91 -4.19
CA LEU A 341 20.50 -10.71 -4.99
C LEU A 341 19.47 -9.74 -4.41
N ALA A 342 18.36 -10.28 -3.92
CA ALA A 342 17.30 -9.53 -3.27
C ALA A 342 17.80 -8.84 -1.99
N GLU A 343 18.49 -9.56 -1.11
CA GLU A 343 19.06 -9.00 0.13
C GLU A 343 20.14 -7.96 -0.14
N ASP A 344 20.96 -8.14 -1.18
CA ASP A 344 21.97 -7.14 -1.58
C ASP A 344 21.30 -5.83 -2.04
N PHE A 345 20.24 -5.94 -2.86
CA PHE A 345 19.46 -4.76 -3.26
C PHE A 345 18.81 -4.07 -2.06
N LEU A 346 18.20 -4.82 -1.15
CA LEU A 346 17.57 -4.26 0.04
C LEU A 346 18.58 -3.62 0.98
N ASN A 347 19.77 -4.20 1.12
CA ASN A 347 20.82 -3.56 1.89
C ASN A 347 21.26 -2.22 1.28
N PHE A 348 21.26 -2.11 -0.05
CA PHE A 348 21.50 -0.84 -0.73
C PHE A 348 20.36 0.16 -0.50
N MET A 349 19.11 -0.29 -0.61
CA MET A 349 17.90 0.53 -0.37
C MET A 349 17.82 1.08 1.06
N CYS A 350 18.37 0.35 2.04
CA CYS A 350 18.40 0.73 3.44
C CYS A 350 19.57 1.69 3.80
N ARG A 351 20.34 2.16 2.85
CA ARG A 351 21.28 3.25 3.05
C ARG A 351 20.52 4.55 3.31
N PRO A 352 20.88 5.35 4.32
CA PRO A 352 20.15 6.58 4.64
C PRO A 352 20.08 7.59 3.48
N ASP A 353 21.16 7.73 2.68
CA ASP A 353 21.17 8.60 1.50
C ASP A 353 20.20 8.14 0.40
N ILE A 354 20.08 6.83 0.17
CA ILE A 354 19.13 6.24 -0.78
C ILE A 354 17.70 6.34 -0.24
N ALA A 355 17.50 6.06 1.05
CA ALA A 355 16.21 6.18 1.70
C ALA A 355 15.69 7.63 1.70
N ALA A 356 16.55 8.62 1.99
CA ALA A 356 16.24 10.04 1.91
C ALA A 356 15.80 10.45 0.48
N ARG A 357 16.52 9.96 -0.53
CA ARG A 357 16.20 10.21 -1.93
C ARG A 357 14.82 9.64 -2.30
N ASN A 358 14.55 8.38 -1.94
CA ASN A 358 13.24 7.77 -2.18
C ASN A 358 12.13 8.48 -1.40
N MET A 359 12.35 8.86 -0.14
CA MET A 359 11.40 9.61 0.67
C MET A 359 11.06 10.97 0.01
N GLY A 360 12.06 11.68 -0.52
CA GLY A 360 11.84 12.95 -1.24
C GLY A 360 11.08 12.79 -2.55
N PHE A 361 11.23 11.65 -3.24
CA PHE A 361 10.50 11.35 -4.46
C PHE A 361 9.06 10.91 -4.19
N ILE A 362 8.87 10.04 -3.20
CA ILE A 362 7.58 9.36 -2.94
C ILE A 362 6.64 10.23 -2.08
N GLY A 363 7.18 11.06 -1.19
CA GLY A 363 6.41 11.79 -0.18
C GLY A 363 6.04 10.98 1.06
N TYR A 364 6.21 9.66 1.05
CA TYR A 364 5.96 8.77 2.19
C TYR A 364 7.15 8.74 3.15
N THR A 365 6.89 8.42 4.41
CA THR A 365 7.94 8.32 5.43
C THR A 365 8.68 7.00 5.30
N SER A 366 10.00 7.08 5.16
CA SER A 366 10.86 5.89 5.14
C SER A 366 10.84 5.17 6.48
N SER A 367 11.01 3.85 6.47
CA SER A 367 11.30 3.04 7.66
C SER A 367 12.74 3.22 8.16
N ILE A 368 13.59 3.85 7.34
CA ILE A 368 14.97 4.17 7.66
C ILE A 368 15.01 5.52 8.39
N ALA A 369 15.78 5.57 9.46
CA ALA A 369 16.19 6.78 10.17
C ALA A 369 17.68 7.07 9.83
N GLY A 370 18.38 7.87 10.61
CA GLY A 370 19.78 8.21 10.37
C GLY A 370 19.96 9.70 10.14
N ASN A 371 21.23 10.12 10.07
CA ASN A 371 21.56 11.54 9.98
C ASN A 371 20.99 12.19 8.72
N GLU A 372 21.09 11.53 7.58
CA GLU A 372 20.63 12.07 6.29
C GLU A 372 19.09 12.30 6.27
N ILE A 373 18.35 11.41 6.91
CA ILE A 373 16.88 11.57 7.06
C ILE A 373 16.60 12.70 8.06
N TRP A 374 17.34 12.77 9.17
CA TRP A 374 17.20 13.83 10.17
C TRP A 374 17.49 15.21 9.57
N GLU A 375 18.57 15.34 8.81
CA GLU A 375 18.94 16.57 8.12
C GLU A 375 17.86 16.96 7.10
N LEU A 376 17.34 16.01 6.32
CA LEU A 376 16.30 16.24 5.32
C LEU A 376 15.01 16.79 5.96
N ILE A 377 14.52 16.18 7.04
CA ILE A 377 13.29 16.66 7.69
C ILE A 377 13.50 18.02 8.40
N ASN A 378 14.70 18.30 8.87
CA ASN A 378 15.03 19.63 9.40
C ASN A 378 15.06 20.67 8.28
N GLU A 379 15.59 20.35 7.10
CA GLU A 379 15.53 21.23 5.92
C GLU A 379 14.09 21.54 5.54
N TRP A 380 13.21 20.55 5.57
CA TRP A 380 11.82 20.72 5.16
C TRP A 380 10.95 21.46 6.18
N TYR A 381 11.12 21.18 7.47
CA TYR A 381 10.14 21.51 8.49
C TYR A 381 10.63 22.37 9.65
N ALA A 382 11.95 22.46 9.88
CA ALA A 382 12.44 23.21 11.02
C ALA A 382 12.29 24.72 10.80
N VAL A 383 11.96 25.44 11.89
CA VAL A 383 12.02 26.89 11.90
C VAL A 383 13.47 27.38 11.81
N SER A 384 13.65 28.60 11.31
CA SER A 384 14.95 29.30 11.37
C SER A 384 15.28 29.64 12.83
N ASP A 385 16.59 29.78 13.14
CA ASP A 385 17.12 29.97 14.51
C ASP A 385 16.47 31.12 15.32
N ASP A 386 15.92 32.14 14.63
CA ASP A 386 15.35 33.35 15.24
C ASP A 386 13.80 33.32 15.27
N GLU A 387 13.14 32.22 14.85
CA GLU A 387 11.69 32.11 14.76
C GLU A 387 11.11 31.21 15.86
N GLU A 388 9.92 31.58 16.34
CA GLU A 388 9.16 30.72 17.27
C GLU A 388 8.49 29.57 16.48
N GLY A 389 8.52 28.36 17.06
CA GLY A 389 7.93 27.16 16.47
C GLY A 389 7.43 26.17 17.51
N TYR A 390 7.06 25.00 17.05
CA TYR A 390 6.48 23.94 17.86
C TYR A 390 7.51 22.83 18.08
N PRO A 391 8.07 22.64 19.30
CA PRO A 391 9.02 21.54 19.58
C PRO A 391 8.28 20.20 19.57
N VAL A 392 8.81 19.22 18.83
CA VAL A 392 8.27 17.87 18.72
C VAL A 392 9.36 16.85 19.02
N ASP A 393 9.08 15.89 19.90
CA ASP A 393 9.97 14.79 20.28
C ASP A 393 9.76 13.60 19.33
N LEU A 394 10.72 13.37 18.45
CA LEU A 394 10.76 12.24 17.51
C LEU A 394 11.67 11.09 17.99
N SER A 395 11.99 11.04 19.29
CA SER A 395 12.85 9.99 19.86
C SER A 395 12.29 8.58 19.64
N TYR A 396 10.97 8.43 19.52
CA TYR A 396 10.36 7.14 19.20
C TYR A 396 10.86 6.58 17.86
N PHE A 397 11.20 7.47 16.92
CA PHE A 397 11.60 7.11 15.57
C PHE A 397 13.12 7.14 15.36
N PHE A 398 13.85 8.13 15.94
CA PHE A 398 15.26 8.39 15.67
C PHE A 398 16.24 7.96 16.78
N LYS A 399 15.74 7.52 17.96
CA LYS A 399 16.61 7.22 19.07
C LYS A 399 17.60 6.08 18.74
N GLY A 400 18.89 6.41 18.79
CA GLY A 400 19.97 5.46 18.55
C GLY A 400 20.39 5.30 17.09
N THR A 401 19.76 6.05 16.17
CA THR A 401 20.09 6.02 14.73
C THR A 401 20.71 7.32 14.21
N ILE A 402 20.69 8.39 15.02
CA ILE A 402 21.32 9.67 14.72
C ILE A 402 22.43 9.98 15.74
N ASP A 403 23.39 10.81 15.33
CA ASP A 403 24.53 11.21 16.13
C ASP A 403 24.14 12.07 17.34
N GLN A 404 24.98 12.03 18.38
CA GLN A 404 24.72 12.75 19.64
C GLN A 404 24.61 14.27 19.46
N GLU A 405 25.24 14.82 18.44
CA GLU A 405 25.17 16.26 18.13
C GLU A 405 23.78 16.74 17.69
N TYR A 406 22.95 15.86 17.16
CA TYR A 406 21.57 16.15 16.79
C TYR A 406 20.58 16.04 17.96
N LEU A 407 21.03 15.56 19.13
CA LEU A 407 20.16 15.34 20.27
C LEU A 407 20.14 16.55 21.21
N THR A 408 18.95 16.95 21.63
CA THR A 408 18.74 17.94 22.70
C THR A 408 18.38 17.20 23.99
N ASP A 409 19.24 17.28 25.02
CA ASP A 409 19.08 16.54 26.29
C ASP A 409 18.86 15.03 26.09
N GLY A 410 19.53 14.43 25.07
CA GLY A 410 19.41 13.01 24.73
C GLY A 410 18.14 12.62 23.98
N LYS A 411 17.40 13.59 23.48
CA LYS A 411 16.16 13.43 22.71
C LYS A 411 16.31 14.00 21.30
N ALA A 412 15.65 13.36 20.34
CA ALA A 412 15.53 13.85 18.96
C ALA A 412 14.40 14.87 18.89
N ILE A 413 14.71 16.14 19.17
CA ILE A 413 13.75 17.26 19.16
C ILE A 413 13.90 18.07 17.90
N ILE A 414 12.84 18.21 17.13
CA ILE A 414 12.72 19.16 16.02
C ILE A 414 11.76 20.29 16.41
N THR A 415 12.07 21.54 16.06
CA THR A 415 11.14 22.66 16.23
C THR A 415 10.58 23.01 14.87
N VAL A 416 9.31 22.71 14.62
CA VAL A 416 8.65 22.89 13.31
C VAL A 416 7.90 24.20 13.23
N TYR A 417 7.79 24.76 12.02
CA TYR A 417 7.14 26.06 11.79
C TYR A 417 5.60 25.99 11.85
N GLU A 418 5.01 24.81 11.57
CA GLU A 418 3.56 24.61 11.62
C GLU A 418 3.16 23.20 12.04
N ARG A 419 1.88 23.02 12.39
CA ARG A 419 1.28 21.75 12.79
C ARG A 419 0.00 21.50 11.99
N GLY A 420 -0.41 20.23 11.93
CA GLY A 420 -1.64 19.83 11.23
C GLY A 420 -1.51 19.79 9.70
N ARG A 421 -0.28 19.72 9.19
CA ARG A 421 0.03 19.66 7.76
C ARG A 421 1.07 18.58 7.45
N GLN A 422 1.96 18.80 6.46
CA GLN A 422 2.91 17.80 5.93
C GLN A 422 3.72 17.10 7.02
N PHE A 423 4.27 17.86 7.97
CA PHE A 423 5.06 17.28 9.05
C PHE A 423 4.26 16.26 9.87
N ASP A 424 3.02 16.60 10.25
CA ASP A 424 2.18 15.70 11.05
C ASP A 424 1.66 14.50 10.25
N ALA A 425 1.60 14.60 8.93
CA ALA A 425 1.27 13.48 8.04
C ALA A 425 2.43 12.46 7.94
N GLN A 426 3.68 12.95 7.94
CA GLN A 426 4.89 12.10 7.90
C GLN A 426 5.34 11.62 9.28
N TYR A 427 5.35 12.51 10.27
CA TYR A 427 5.85 12.23 11.62
C TYR A 427 4.80 12.58 12.68
N PRO A 428 3.67 11.84 12.74
CA PRO A 428 2.70 12.01 13.81
C PRO A 428 3.37 11.79 15.17
N THR A 429 2.92 12.51 16.19
CA THR A 429 3.48 12.38 17.55
C THR A 429 3.26 10.98 18.11
N ALA A 430 4.07 10.57 19.09
CA ALA A 430 3.89 9.30 19.78
C ALA A 430 2.48 9.14 20.38
N ASP A 431 1.86 10.22 20.85
CA ASP A 431 0.48 10.21 21.38
C ASP A 431 -0.56 9.96 20.28
N VAL A 432 -0.32 10.45 19.06
CA VAL A 432 -1.17 10.14 17.89
C VAL A 432 -1.01 8.68 17.48
N LEU A 433 0.25 8.20 17.40
CA LEU A 433 0.52 6.81 17.04
C LEU A 433 -0.07 5.81 18.06
N LEU A 434 -0.14 6.22 19.33
CA LEU A 434 -0.72 5.38 20.38
C LEU A 434 -2.21 5.04 20.11
N ARG A 435 -2.94 5.91 19.39
CA ARG A 435 -4.32 5.65 18.97
C ARG A 435 -4.44 5.08 17.56
N CYS A 436 -3.32 4.66 16.95
CA CYS A 436 -3.32 4.03 15.64
C CYS A 436 -3.02 2.53 15.78
N GLY A 437 -3.90 1.70 15.22
CA GLY A 437 -3.74 0.26 15.20
C GLY A 437 -3.16 -0.23 13.88
N VAL A 438 -2.64 -1.46 13.86
CA VAL A 438 -2.21 -2.15 12.65
C VAL A 438 -3.36 -3.00 12.10
N MET A 439 -3.64 -2.92 10.81
CA MET A 439 -4.65 -3.75 10.16
C MET A 439 -4.24 -5.23 10.17
N LYS A 440 -5.23 -6.12 10.22
CA LYS A 440 -5.04 -7.56 10.10
C LYS A 440 -5.65 -8.08 8.80
N ASP A 441 -5.06 -9.16 8.26
CA ASP A 441 -5.72 -9.96 7.22
C ASP A 441 -7.09 -10.46 7.74
N PHE A 442 -8.11 -10.42 6.90
CA PHE A 442 -9.47 -10.85 7.27
C PHE A 442 -9.57 -12.36 7.61
N GLY A 443 -8.53 -13.11 7.33
CA GLY A 443 -8.44 -14.54 7.67
C GLY A 443 -9.57 -15.36 7.06
N GLU A 444 -10.32 -16.07 7.93
CA GLU A 444 -11.46 -16.90 7.52
C GLU A 444 -12.68 -16.07 7.09
N GLN A 445 -12.77 -14.80 7.49
CA GLN A 445 -13.86 -13.90 7.14
C GLN A 445 -13.64 -13.18 5.80
N ASN A 446 -12.55 -13.45 5.12
CA ASN A 446 -12.21 -12.78 3.86
C ASN A 446 -13.36 -12.78 2.83
N ASP A 447 -14.00 -13.93 2.62
CA ASP A 447 -15.10 -14.04 1.66
C ASP A 447 -16.35 -13.26 2.09
N ALA A 448 -16.64 -13.23 3.39
CA ALA A 448 -17.76 -12.46 3.95
C ALA A 448 -17.53 -10.95 3.79
N VAL A 449 -16.32 -10.48 4.09
CA VAL A 449 -15.95 -9.06 3.93
C VAL A 449 -15.92 -8.65 2.46
N LEU A 450 -15.43 -9.50 1.56
CA LEU A 450 -15.47 -9.22 0.11
C LEU A 450 -16.91 -9.16 -0.41
N LEU A 451 -17.79 -10.04 0.07
CA LEU A 451 -19.22 -9.99 -0.29
C LEU A 451 -19.88 -8.70 0.22
N MET A 452 -19.62 -8.32 1.46
CA MET A 452 -20.03 -7.04 2.03
C MET A 452 -19.57 -5.87 1.15
N TRP A 453 -18.29 -5.87 0.75
CA TRP A 453 -17.72 -4.83 -0.10
C TRP A 453 -18.40 -4.75 -1.48
N GLU A 454 -18.71 -5.90 -2.10
CA GLU A 454 -19.50 -5.94 -3.33
C GLU A 454 -20.89 -5.34 -3.12
N ASN A 455 -21.58 -5.65 -2.03
CA ASN A 455 -22.87 -5.08 -1.69
C ASN A 455 -22.80 -3.55 -1.52
N VAL A 456 -21.80 -3.05 -0.81
CA VAL A 456 -21.56 -1.61 -0.65
C VAL A 456 -21.32 -0.95 -2.01
N LYS A 457 -20.50 -1.54 -2.88
CA LYS A 457 -20.19 -0.96 -4.21
C LYS A 457 -21.38 -1.04 -5.16
N CYS A 458 -22.12 -2.14 -5.17
CA CYS A 458 -23.23 -2.38 -6.10
C CYS A 458 -24.58 -1.83 -5.61
N GLY A 459 -24.70 -1.36 -4.34
CA GLY A 459 -25.94 -1.00 -3.64
C GLY A 459 -27.06 -0.43 -4.51
N GLU A 460 -28.27 -1.04 -4.42
CA GLU A 460 -29.54 -0.74 -5.09
C GLU A 460 -29.62 -0.86 -6.63
N ILE A 461 -28.51 -1.04 -7.34
CA ILE A 461 -28.57 -1.30 -8.79
C ILE A 461 -29.21 -2.68 -9.08
N GLY A 462 -29.15 -3.62 -8.11
CA GLY A 462 -29.63 -4.99 -8.27
C GLY A 462 -31.09 -5.11 -8.68
N GLY A 463 -31.99 -4.37 -8.06
CA GLY A 463 -33.44 -4.46 -8.35
C GLY A 463 -33.79 -3.95 -9.74
N TRP A 464 -33.33 -2.79 -10.13
CA TRP A 464 -33.60 -2.18 -11.42
C TRP A 464 -32.86 -2.85 -12.58
N LEU A 465 -31.64 -3.36 -12.38
CA LEU A 465 -30.96 -4.16 -13.40
C LEU A 465 -31.68 -5.48 -13.66
N TRP A 466 -32.16 -6.16 -12.62
CA TRP A 466 -32.95 -7.37 -12.77
C TRP A 466 -34.25 -7.08 -13.55
N VAL A 467 -34.94 -5.98 -13.25
CA VAL A 467 -36.12 -5.54 -14.02
C VAL A 467 -35.72 -5.21 -15.46
N GLY A 468 -34.61 -4.52 -15.68
CA GLY A 468 -34.09 -4.24 -17.02
C GLY A 468 -33.71 -5.51 -17.77
N PHE A 469 -33.03 -6.45 -17.14
CA PHE A 469 -32.63 -7.73 -17.73
C PHE A 469 -33.85 -8.59 -18.09
N VAL A 470 -34.84 -8.67 -17.20
CA VAL A 470 -36.11 -9.37 -17.47
C VAL A 470 -36.86 -8.71 -18.62
N MET A 471 -36.93 -7.37 -18.71
CA MET A 471 -37.52 -6.66 -19.84
C MET A 471 -36.81 -6.98 -21.16
N VAL A 472 -35.48 -7.02 -21.18
CA VAL A 472 -34.72 -7.40 -22.39
C VAL A 472 -35.02 -8.83 -22.81
N LEU A 473 -35.14 -9.78 -21.89
CA LEU A 473 -35.51 -11.16 -22.17
C LEU A 473 -36.96 -11.27 -22.72
N VAL A 474 -37.88 -10.51 -22.16
CA VAL A 474 -39.27 -10.46 -22.66
C VAL A 474 -39.32 -9.90 -24.08
N VAL A 475 -38.63 -8.79 -24.35
CA VAL A 475 -38.55 -8.19 -25.68
C VAL A 475 -37.92 -9.15 -26.70
N ALA A 476 -36.82 -9.81 -26.31
CA ALA A 476 -36.17 -10.83 -27.15
C ALA A 476 -37.11 -12.02 -27.42
N GLY A 477 -37.86 -12.50 -26.42
CA GLY A 477 -38.86 -13.56 -26.55
C GLY A 477 -40.01 -13.17 -27.51
N VAL A 478 -40.54 -11.96 -27.38
CA VAL A 478 -41.58 -11.42 -28.29
C VAL A 478 -41.05 -11.31 -29.72
N PHE A 479 -39.80 -10.84 -29.88
CA PHE A 479 -39.16 -10.73 -31.20
C PHE A 479 -38.96 -12.10 -31.84
N ILE A 480 -38.52 -13.10 -31.11
CA ILE A 480 -38.38 -14.49 -31.59
C ILE A 480 -39.72 -15.06 -31.97
N ALA A 481 -40.77 -14.90 -31.15
CA ALA A 481 -42.10 -15.35 -31.43
C ALA A 481 -42.69 -14.69 -32.72
N TYR A 482 -42.42 -13.39 -32.89
CA TYR A 482 -42.78 -12.66 -34.10
C TYR A 482 -42.06 -13.19 -35.33
N GLN A 483 -40.78 -13.47 -35.29
CA GLN A 483 -40.00 -14.07 -36.37
C GLN A 483 -40.50 -15.48 -36.73
N ILE A 484 -40.83 -16.29 -35.73
CA ILE A 484 -41.44 -17.63 -35.94
C ILE A 484 -42.78 -17.49 -36.66
N LYS A 485 -43.64 -16.54 -36.26
CA LYS A 485 -44.92 -16.26 -36.89
C LYS A 485 -44.77 -15.82 -38.35
N LEU A 486 -43.80 -14.96 -38.64
CA LEU A 486 -43.48 -14.53 -40.02
C LEU A 486 -42.98 -15.69 -40.89
N ASN A 487 -42.09 -16.52 -40.35
CA ASN A 487 -41.57 -17.67 -41.06
C ASN A 487 -42.66 -18.73 -41.35
N ASN A 488 -43.56 -18.95 -40.39
CA ASN A 488 -44.70 -19.82 -40.59
C ASN A 488 -45.70 -19.26 -41.65
N LYS A 489 -45.86 -17.93 -41.68
CA LYS A 489 -46.71 -17.26 -42.73
C LYS A 489 -46.04 -17.37 -44.10
N LYS A 490 -44.70 -17.26 -44.20
CA LYS A 490 -43.93 -17.50 -45.44
C LYS A 490 -43.99 -18.96 -45.88
N LYS A 491 -43.92 -19.93 -44.95
CA LYS A 491 -44.07 -21.37 -45.27
C LYS A 491 -45.45 -21.70 -45.75
N ARG A 492 -46.54 -21.12 -45.17
CA ARG A 492 -47.91 -21.28 -45.65
C ARG A 492 -48.08 -20.70 -47.06
N ARG A 493 -47.58 -19.48 -47.34
CA ARG A 493 -47.68 -18.89 -48.71
C ARG A 493 -46.92 -19.72 -49.75
N ARG A 494 -45.78 -20.31 -49.45
CA ARG A 494 -45.07 -21.22 -50.38
C ARG A 494 -45.71 -22.55 -50.57
N ARG A 495 -46.57 -23.06 -49.67
CA ARG A 495 -47.39 -24.25 -49.86
C ARG A 495 -48.57 -23.95 -50.79
N PHE A 496 -49.23 -22.81 -50.68
CA PHE A 496 -50.29 -22.42 -51.57
C PHE A 496 -49.88 -22.12 -53.03
N SER A 497 -48.63 -21.61 -53.21
CA SER A 497 -48.11 -21.35 -54.57
C SER A 497 -47.60 -22.61 -55.33
N LYS A 498 -47.57 -23.76 -54.69
CA LYS A 498 -47.25 -25.05 -55.35
C LYS A 498 -48.47 -25.84 -55.78
N TRP A 499 -49.69 -25.31 -55.55
CA TRP A 499 -50.98 -25.96 -55.91
C TRP A 499 -51.80 -25.16 -56.98
N ASN A 500 -51.22 -24.10 -57.50
CA ASN A 500 -51.59 -23.40 -58.69
C ASN A 500 -50.44 -23.51 -59.71
#